data_aa6647e4b675fb6fde3c3e43bb265e4b
#
_entry.id   aa6647e4b675fb6fde3c3e43bb265e4b
#
_cell.length_a   1.000
_cell.length_b   1.000
_cell.length_c   1.000
_cell.angle_alpha   90.00
_cell.angle_beta   90.00
_cell.angle_gamma   90.00
#
_symmetry.space_group_name_H-M   'P 1'
#
loop_
_entity.id
_entity.type
_entity.pdbx_description
1 polymer ?
#
loop_
_entity_poly.entity_id
_entity_poly.type
_entity_poly.pdbx_seq_one_letter_code
_entity_poly.pdbx_strand_id
1 'polypeptide(L)'
;RKVGDPDPIYAPLSAVYRSTKKFQYGTDLLVRTTSSDPESVLAVKETLQDLYEDRRMRVSVFGTNTTVEDKEYAIFQFSTVTSMLLMLALIVAIVGGLGLMGSLSISVVERTREIGVMRAIGARSNTIINMFLLEGLAQGIVSWILSVPIAFVIAQPISRQLGQVMLKMDLDFYYNWMAALTWLGAVVVLAILASLWPARTATKISVRK
;
A
#
# COMPACT_ATOMS: atom_id res chain seq x y z
N ARG A 1 -4.40 -17.44 15.21
CA ARG A 1 -5.29 -17.27 16.38
C ARG A 1 -6.54 -16.52 15.91
N LYS A 2 -7.75 -17.13 16.00
CA LYS A 2 -8.99 -16.46 15.58
C LYS A 2 -9.43 -15.43 16.63
N VAL A 3 -10.00 -14.29 16.22
CA VAL A 3 -10.52 -13.26 17.15
C VAL A 3 -11.68 -13.87 17.94
N GLY A 4 -11.55 -13.89 19.26
CA GLY A 4 -12.57 -14.47 20.13
C GLY A 4 -12.34 -15.91 20.59
N ASP A 5 -11.32 -16.61 20.07
CA ASP A 5 -10.94 -17.89 20.64
C ASP A 5 -10.21 -17.68 21.98
N PRO A 6 -10.62 -18.39 23.03
CA PRO A 6 -9.87 -18.37 24.29
C PRO A 6 -8.45 -18.85 24.07
N ASP A 7 -7.52 -18.38 24.88
CA ASP A 7 -6.13 -18.82 24.79
C ASP A 7 -6.06 -20.35 24.84
N PRO A 8 -5.37 -21.02 23.90
CA PRO A 8 -5.29 -22.47 23.88
C PRO A 8 -4.59 -22.96 25.14
N ILE A 9 -5.29 -23.77 25.91
CA ILE A 9 -4.73 -24.44 27.08
C ILE A 9 -4.12 -25.76 26.60
N TYR A 10 -2.83 -25.87 26.66
CA TYR A 10 -2.14 -27.12 26.35
C TYR A 10 -2.17 -28.02 27.60
N ALA A 11 -2.77 -29.17 27.46
CA ALA A 11 -2.83 -30.16 28.51
C ALA A 11 -2.41 -31.55 27.97
N PRO A 12 -1.82 -32.42 28.79
CA PRO A 12 -1.55 -33.79 28.35
C PRO A 12 -2.86 -34.47 27.92
N LEU A 13 -2.79 -35.25 26.85
CA LEU A 13 -3.96 -35.94 26.29
C LEU A 13 -4.70 -36.79 27.34
N SER A 14 -3.96 -37.38 28.25
CA SER A 14 -4.52 -38.17 29.40
C SER A 14 -5.34 -37.32 30.39
N ALA A 15 -5.01 -36.02 30.55
CA ALA A 15 -5.76 -35.12 31.40
C ALA A 15 -7.07 -34.67 30.69
N VAL A 16 -6.99 -34.41 29.39
CA VAL A 16 -8.15 -34.08 28.56
C VAL A 16 -9.13 -35.25 28.53
N TYR A 17 -8.66 -36.47 28.36
CA TYR A 17 -9.52 -37.66 28.40
C TYR A 17 -10.22 -37.88 29.74
N ARG A 18 -9.54 -37.59 30.84
CA ARG A 18 -10.12 -37.69 32.18
C ARG A 18 -11.21 -36.68 32.45
N SER A 19 -11.07 -35.45 31.93
CA SER A 19 -12.04 -34.38 32.15
C SER A 19 -13.24 -34.48 31.21
N THR A 20 -13.01 -34.83 29.95
CA THR A 20 -14.09 -34.87 28.93
C THR A 20 -14.79 -36.24 28.83
N LYS A 21 -14.23 -37.29 29.42
CA LYS A 21 -14.65 -38.70 29.26
C LYS A 21 -14.80 -39.18 27.83
N LYS A 22 -14.18 -38.48 26.89
CA LYS A 22 -14.15 -38.81 25.44
C LYS A 22 -12.79 -39.38 25.10
N PHE A 23 -12.72 -40.69 24.95
CA PHE A 23 -11.52 -41.39 24.53
C PHE A 23 -11.47 -41.42 22.99
N GLN A 24 -10.31 -41.14 22.40
CA GLN A 24 -10.04 -41.24 20.96
C GLN A 24 -10.87 -40.31 20.05
N TYR A 25 -11.39 -39.22 20.58
CA TYR A 25 -12.03 -38.18 19.79
C TYR A 25 -11.07 -36.98 19.64
N GLY A 26 -10.84 -36.56 18.42
CA GLY A 26 -10.18 -35.30 18.07
C GLY A 26 -11.17 -34.41 17.32
N THR A 27 -11.17 -33.13 17.57
CA THR A 27 -11.94 -32.12 16.82
C THR A 27 -11.15 -31.61 15.63
N ASP A 28 -9.83 -31.54 15.75
CA ASP A 28 -8.96 -30.99 14.74
C ASP A 28 -7.78 -31.93 14.48
N LEU A 29 -7.47 -32.16 13.21
CA LEU A 29 -6.32 -32.91 12.76
C LEU A 29 -5.32 -31.96 12.09
N LEU A 30 -4.14 -31.82 12.67
CA LEU A 30 -3.04 -31.09 12.07
C LEU A 30 -2.11 -32.07 11.37
N VAL A 31 -2.01 -31.97 10.06
CA VAL A 31 -1.15 -32.82 9.23
C VAL A 31 0.06 -32.00 8.77
N ARG A 32 1.24 -32.51 9.04
CA ARG A 32 2.49 -31.94 8.53
C ARG A 32 2.96 -32.77 7.34
N THR A 33 3.08 -32.13 6.19
CA THR A 33 3.63 -32.74 4.99
C THR A 33 5.17 -32.78 5.03
N THR A 34 5.76 -33.74 4.34
CA THR A 34 7.23 -33.85 4.20
C THR A 34 7.80 -32.81 3.25
N SER A 35 7.02 -32.41 2.25
CA SER A 35 7.34 -31.34 1.32
C SER A 35 6.49 -30.11 1.62
N SER A 36 7.09 -28.93 1.46
CA SER A 36 6.39 -27.63 1.57
C SER A 36 5.93 -27.10 0.20
N ASP A 37 6.04 -27.93 -0.85
CA ASP A 37 5.61 -27.58 -2.20
C ASP A 37 4.08 -27.46 -2.26
N PRO A 38 3.54 -26.35 -2.84
CA PRO A 38 2.11 -26.10 -2.89
C PRO A 38 1.29 -27.21 -3.50
N GLU A 39 1.77 -27.81 -4.62
CA GLU A 39 1.06 -28.89 -5.31
C GLU A 39 0.98 -30.15 -4.44
N SER A 40 2.09 -30.49 -3.78
CA SER A 40 2.13 -31.67 -2.90
C SER A 40 1.23 -31.50 -1.66
N VAL A 41 1.15 -30.31 -1.10
CA VAL A 41 0.28 -30.01 0.04
C VAL A 41 -1.20 -30.11 -0.35
N LEU A 42 -1.58 -29.59 -1.51
CA LEU A 42 -2.94 -29.69 -2.02
C LEU A 42 -3.32 -31.13 -2.36
N ALA A 43 -2.44 -31.90 -2.99
CA ALA A 43 -2.67 -33.32 -3.29
C ALA A 43 -2.88 -34.16 -2.01
N VAL A 44 -2.11 -33.89 -0.95
CA VAL A 44 -2.31 -34.56 0.35
C VAL A 44 -3.65 -34.16 0.97
N LYS A 45 -4.08 -32.90 0.86
CA LYS A 45 -5.41 -32.45 1.30
C LYS A 45 -6.52 -33.22 0.60
N GLU A 46 -6.49 -33.28 -0.74
CA GLU A 46 -7.50 -34.03 -1.53
C GLU A 46 -7.53 -35.50 -1.12
N THR A 47 -6.37 -36.14 -1.05
CA THR A 47 -6.27 -37.57 -0.66
C THR A 47 -6.85 -37.81 0.74
N LEU A 48 -6.62 -36.90 1.68
CA LEU A 48 -7.18 -37.00 3.03
C LEU A 48 -8.68 -36.77 3.04
N GLN A 49 -9.18 -35.80 2.26
CA GLN A 49 -10.62 -35.56 2.13
C GLN A 49 -11.34 -36.78 1.59
N ASP A 50 -10.86 -37.36 0.50
CA ASP A 50 -11.42 -38.57 -0.11
C ASP A 50 -11.42 -39.74 0.88
N LEU A 51 -10.32 -39.94 1.61
CA LEU A 51 -10.19 -41.00 2.60
C LEU A 51 -11.21 -40.87 3.75
N TYR A 52 -11.49 -39.63 4.19
CA TYR A 52 -12.46 -39.37 5.24
C TYR A 52 -13.91 -39.49 4.74
N GLU A 53 -14.19 -39.03 3.50
CA GLU A 53 -15.49 -39.17 2.87
C GLU A 53 -15.85 -40.64 2.63
N ASP A 54 -14.92 -41.47 2.17
CA ASP A 54 -15.11 -42.91 2.01
C ASP A 54 -15.47 -43.59 3.35
N ARG A 55 -14.97 -43.10 4.44
CA ARG A 55 -15.30 -43.58 5.80
C ARG A 55 -16.57 -42.97 6.39
N ARG A 56 -17.34 -42.20 5.61
CA ARG A 56 -18.54 -41.47 6.01
C ARG A 56 -18.31 -40.49 7.18
N MET A 57 -17.09 -39.99 7.31
CA MET A 57 -16.77 -38.94 8.27
C MET A 57 -17.05 -37.58 7.63
N ARG A 58 -17.78 -36.73 8.36
CA ARG A 58 -18.00 -35.36 7.88
C ARG A 58 -16.75 -34.51 8.08
N VAL A 59 -16.11 -34.17 6.99
CA VAL A 59 -15.01 -33.19 6.97
C VAL A 59 -15.63 -31.80 6.79
N SER A 60 -15.28 -30.87 7.66
CA SER A 60 -15.77 -29.51 7.52
C SER A 60 -15.09 -28.84 6.33
N VAL A 61 -15.85 -28.54 5.29
CA VAL A 61 -15.36 -27.84 4.10
C VAL A 61 -14.75 -26.47 4.47
N PHE A 62 -15.32 -25.80 5.51
CA PHE A 62 -14.84 -24.51 5.99
C PHE A 62 -13.67 -24.57 6.99
N GLY A 63 -13.38 -25.75 7.53
CA GLY A 63 -12.32 -25.97 8.51
C GLY A 63 -11.09 -26.68 7.98
N THR A 64 -11.13 -27.14 6.72
CA THR A 64 -10.04 -27.86 6.09
C THR A 64 -9.21 -26.93 5.22
N ASN A 65 -8.40 -26.07 5.87
CA ASN A 65 -7.53 -25.14 5.16
C ASN A 65 -6.10 -25.66 5.17
N THR A 66 -5.41 -25.42 4.08
CA THR A 66 -3.96 -25.63 4.00
C THR A 66 -3.23 -24.31 4.26
N THR A 67 -1.98 -24.41 4.71
CA THR A 67 -1.10 -23.23 4.87
C THR A 67 -0.91 -22.46 3.56
N VAL A 68 -1.06 -23.15 2.41
CA VAL A 68 -0.99 -22.55 1.07
C VAL A 68 -2.21 -21.65 0.85
N GLU A 69 -3.42 -22.18 1.08
CA GLU A 69 -4.67 -21.42 0.93
C GLU A 69 -4.75 -20.24 1.90
N ASP A 70 -4.35 -20.44 3.15
CA ASP A 70 -4.30 -19.37 4.14
C ASP A 70 -3.33 -18.25 3.73
N LYS A 71 -2.18 -18.62 3.15
CA LYS A 71 -1.21 -17.67 2.61
C LYS A 71 -1.76 -16.90 1.41
N GLU A 72 -2.39 -17.59 0.46
CA GLU A 72 -3.01 -16.95 -0.71
C GLU A 72 -4.13 -15.99 -0.29
N TYR A 73 -4.97 -16.40 0.66
CA TYR A 73 -6.02 -15.56 1.21
C TYR A 73 -5.44 -14.30 1.89
N ALA A 74 -4.38 -14.46 2.68
CA ALA A 74 -3.70 -13.33 3.31
C ALA A 74 -3.11 -12.38 2.25
N ILE A 75 -2.42 -12.90 1.22
CA ILE A 75 -1.88 -12.11 0.11
C ILE A 75 -3.01 -11.35 -0.60
N PHE A 76 -4.13 -12.01 -0.88
CA PHE A 76 -5.29 -11.38 -1.51
C PHE A 76 -5.85 -10.23 -0.67
N GLN A 77 -6.01 -10.43 0.64
CA GLN A 77 -6.47 -9.38 1.55
C GLN A 77 -5.50 -8.19 1.56
N PHE A 78 -4.19 -8.44 1.71
CA PHE A 78 -3.19 -7.38 1.70
C PHE A 78 -3.14 -6.63 0.36
N SER A 79 -3.23 -7.36 -0.76
CA SER A 79 -3.24 -6.73 -2.09
C SER A 79 -4.46 -5.84 -2.30
N THR A 80 -5.62 -6.26 -1.80
CA THR A 80 -6.86 -5.47 -1.86
C THR A 80 -6.73 -4.16 -1.08
N VAL A 81 -6.27 -4.23 0.17
CA VAL A 81 -6.05 -3.04 1.00
C VAL A 81 -5.00 -2.13 0.37
N THR A 82 -3.89 -2.69 -0.11
CA THR A 82 -2.83 -1.93 -0.78
C THR A 82 -3.35 -1.23 -2.04
N SER A 83 -4.16 -1.91 -2.85
CA SER A 83 -4.76 -1.33 -4.05
C SER A 83 -5.70 -0.17 -3.73
N MET A 84 -6.51 -0.30 -2.68
CA MET A 84 -7.37 0.79 -2.20
C MET A 84 -6.55 1.99 -1.72
N LEU A 85 -5.47 1.76 -0.98
CA LEU A 85 -4.57 2.82 -0.52
C LEU A 85 -3.86 3.51 -1.69
N LEU A 86 -3.41 2.74 -2.69
CA LEU A 86 -2.80 3.30 -3.90
C LEU A 86 -3.80 4.15 -4.71
N MET A 87 -5.06 3.70 -4.83
CA MET A 87 -6.11 4.47 -5.50
C MET A 87 -6.36 5.79 -4.76
N LEU A 88 -6.46 5.75 -3.42
CA LEU A 88 -6.60 6.95 -2.61
C LEU A 88 -5.40 7.89 -2.77
N ALA A 89 -4.18 7.34 -2.74
CA ALA A 89 -2.96 8.11 -2.95
C ALA A 89 -2.94 8.79 -4.33
N LEU A 90 -3.42 8.11 -5.38
CA LEU A 90 -3.53 8.68 -6.72
C LEU A 90 -4.51 9.86 -6.76
N ILE A 91 -5.67 9.72 -6.12
CA ILE A 91 -6.67 10.81 -6.03
C ILE A 91 -6.07 12.02 -5.32
N VAL A 92 -5.42 11.81 -4.17
CA VAL A 92 -4.76 12.87 -3.41
C VAL A 92 -3.63 13.52 -4.22
N ALA A 93 -2.87 12.74 -4.98
CA ALA A 93 -1.82 13.25 -5.86
C ALA A 93 -2.39 14.15 -6.97
N ILE A 94 -3.51 13.75 -7.59
CA ILE A 94 -4.20 14.57 -8.59
C ILE A 94 -4.67 15.90 -7.99
N VAL A 95 -5.32 15.85 -6.82
CA VAL A 95 -5.79 17.05 -6.11
C VAL A 95 -4.62 17.96 -5.74
N GLY A 96 -3.52 17.38 -5.23
CA GLY A 96 -2.29 18.12 -4.94
C GLY A 96 -1.66 18.76 -6.18
N GLY A 97 -1.67 18.05 -7.30
CA GLY A 97 -1.22 18.57 -8.61
C GLY A 97 -2.06 19.75 -9.10
N LEU A 98 -3.40 19.68 -8.94
CA LEU A 98 -4.30 20.79 -9.22
C LEU A 98 -4.05 21.99 -8.31
N GLY A 99 -3.78 21.74 -7.01
CA GLY A 99 -3.39 22.78 -6.07
C GLY A 99 -2.10 23.49 -6.46
N LEU A 100 -1.07 22.72 -6.85
CA LEU A 100 0.19 23.26 -7.36
C LEU A 100 -0.01 24.08 -8.63
N MET A 101 -0.81 23.59 -9.56
CA MET A 101 -1.16 24.30 -10.79
C MET A 101 -1.86 25.61 -10.51
N GLY A 102 -2.80 25.64 -9.55
CA GLY A 102 -3.50 26.86 -9.11
C GLY A 102 -2.54 27.89 -8.49
N SER A 103 -1.67 27.45 -7.58
CA SER A 103 -0.66 28.30 -6.93
C SER A 103 0.28 28.93 -7.96
N LEU A 104 0.82 28.14 -8.88
CA LEU A 104 1.68 28.66 -9.95
C LEU A 104 0.94 29.59 -10.90
N SER A 105 -0.36 29.37 -11.17
CA SER A 105 -1.16 30.25 -11.99
C SER A 105 -1.33 31.64 -11.36
N ILE A 106 -1.53 31.68 -10.03
CA ILE A 106 -1.58 32.94 -9.27
C ILE A 106 -0.23 33.63 -9.33
N SER A 107 0.88 32.89 -9.08
CA SER A 107 2.25 33.42 -9.18
C SER A 107 2.54 34.05 -10.55
N VAL A 108 2.07 33.45 -11.65
CA VAL A 108 2.19 33.99 -12.99
C VAL A 108 1.46 35.34 -13.12
N VAL A 109 0.25 35.45 -12.59
CA VAL A 109 -0.54 36.70 -12.67
C VAL A 109 0.13 37.80 -11.83
N GLU A 110 0.57 37.49 -10.63
CA GLU A 110 1.24 38.46 -9.74
C GLU A 110 2.53 38.99 -10.33
N ARG A 111 3.30 38.12 -11.03
CA ARG A 111 4.59 38.48 -11.65
C ARG A 111 4.49 38.91 -13.11
N THR A 112 3.29 39.21 -13.62
CA THR A 112 3.05 39.60 -15.02
C THR A 112 3.94 40.77 -15.46
N ARG A 113 4.13 41.78 -14.60
CA ARG A 113 5.00 42.94 -14.87
C ARG A 113 6.46 42.53 -15.01
N GLU A 114 6.97 41.66 -14.16
CA GLU A 114 8.35 41.15 -14.22
C GLU A 114 8.59 40.35 -15.48
N ILE A 115 7.62 39.50 -15.85
CA ILE A 115 7.65 38.72 -17.10
C ILE A 115 7.68 39.67 -18.31
N GLY A 116 6.91 40.76 -18.26
CA GLY A 116 6.91 41.79 -19.29
C GLY A 116 8.26 42.49 -19.45
N VAL A 117 8.91 42.85 -18.35
CA VAL A 117 10.26 43.44 -18.34
C VAL A 117 11.30 42.46 -18.90
N MET A 118 11.27 41.19 -18.43
CA MET A 118 12.17 40.15 -18.93
C MET A 118 12.04 39.97 -20.48
N ARG A 119 10.86 40.05 -20.99
CA ARG A 119 10.63 40.00 -22.45
C ARG A 119 11.15 41.24 -23.16
N ALA A 120 10.95 42.41 -22.58
CA ALA A 120 11.43 43.67 -23.17
C ALA A 120 12.96 43.68 -23.33
N ILE A 121 13.70 43.04 -22.42
CA ILE A 121 15.17 42.88 -22.48
C ILE A 121 15.60 41.63 -23.28
N GLY A 122 14.66 40.92 -23.92
CA GLY A 122 14.97 39.85 -24.86
C GLY A 122 14.90 38.41 -24.31
N ALA A 123 14.27 38.17 -23.13
CA ALA A 123 14.12 36.83 -22.61
C ALA A 123 13.26 35.95 -23.53
N ARG A 124 13.78 34.74 -23.83
CA ARG A 124 13.09 33.75 -24.65
C ARG A 124 11.93 33.10 -23.84
N SER A 125 10.86 32.69 -24.54
CA SER A 125 9.74 31.98 -23.92
C SER A 125 10.16 30.74 -23.13
N ASN A 126 11.17 30.00 -23.60
CA ASN A 126 11.70 28.83 -22.89
C ASN A 126 12.35 29.18 -21.54
N THR A 127 12.96 30.35 -21.42
CA THR A 127 13.54 30.81 -20.16
C THR A 127 12.46 31.02 -19.10
N ILE A 128 11.32 31.62 -19.51
CA ILE A 128 10.17 31.82 -18.63
C ILE A 128 9.54 30.48 -18.24
N ILE A 129 9.36 29.56 -19.19
CA ILE A 129 8.82 28.21 -18.92
C ILE A 129 9.71 27.48 -17.92
N ASN A 130 11.04 27.47 -18.13
CA ASN A 130 11.98 26.79 -17.25
C ASN A 130 11.98 27.38 -15.83
N MET A 131 11.78 28.67 -15.69
CA MET A 131 11.69 29.33 -14.37
C MET A 131 10.50 28.77 -13.58
N PHE A 132 9.30 28.68 -14.16
CA PHE A 132 8.12 28.14 -13.50
C PHE A 132 8.19 26.62 -13.31
N LEU A 133 8.83 25.88 -14.23
CA LEU A 133 9.09 24.46 -14.05
C LEU A 133 10.02 24.20 -12.87
N LEU A 134 11.09 24.97 -12.73
CA LEU A 134 12.01 24.87 -11.59
C LEU A 134 11.31 25.23 -10.28
N GLU A 135 10.46 26.27 -10.28
CA GLU A 135 9.67 26.65 -9.11
C GLU A 135 8.74 25.51 -8.67
N GLY A 136 8.00 24.90 -9.60
CA GLY A 136 7.13 23.76 -9.30
C GLY A 136 7.90 22.50 -8.86
N LEU A 137 9.05 22.23 -9.48
CA LEU A 137 9.95 21.15 -9.06
C LEU A 137 10.49 21.39 -7.64
N ALA A 138 10.93 22.60 -7.33
CA ALA A 138 11.40 22.92 -5.99
C ALA A 138 10.31 22.71 -4.93
N GLN A 139 9.08 23.16 -5.20
CA GLN A 139 7.93 22.93 -4.31
C GLN A 139 7.64 21.42 -4.14
N GLY A 140 7.69 20.63 -5.23
CA GLY A 140 7.50 19.18 -5.18
C GLY A 140 8.58 18.48 -4.36
N ILE A 141 9.85 18.82 -4.56
CA ILE A 141 10.98 18.25 -3.83
C ILE A 141 10.90 18.60 -2.33
N VAL A 142 10.63 19.84 -1.99
CA VAL A 142 10.45 20.27 -0.57
C VAL A 142 9.30 19.51 0.07
N SER A 143 8.17 19.36 -0.61
CA SER A 143 7.04 18.59 -0.13
C SER A 143 7.40 17.11 0.11
N TRP A 144 8.19 16.51 -0.79
CA TRP A 144 8.66 15.14 -0.62
C TRP A 144 9.61 15.01 0.59
N ILE A 145 10.56 15.93 0.75
CA ILE A 145 11.50 15.95 1.90
C ILE A 145 10.75 16.02 3.23
N LEU A 146 9.68 16.80 3.29
CA LEU A 146 8.86 16.92 4.51
C LEU A 146 7.96 15.68 4.72
N SER A 147 7.45 15.08 3.65
CA SER A 147 6.53 13.94 3.75
C SER A 147 7.22 12.63 4.18
N VAL A 148 8.49 12.41 3.80
CA VAL A 148 9.21 11.18 4.11
C VAL A 148 9.37 10.93 5.62
N PRO A 149 9.83 11.88 6.44
CA PRO A 149 9.90 11.70 7.89
C PRO A 149 8.52 11.47 8.53
N ILE A 150 7.51 12.23 8.08
CA ILE A 150 6.13 12.10 8.56
C ILE A 150 5.60 10.68 8.24
N ALA A 151 5.78 10.22 7.01
CA ALA A 151 5.38 8.88 6.60
C ALA A 151 6.08 7.80 7.44
N PHE A 152 7.38 7.95 7.75
CA PHE A 152 8.13 7.01 8.59
C PHE A 152 7.52 6.90 9.99
N VAL A 153 7.19 8.02 10.63
CA VAL A 153 6.59 8.04 11.97
C VAL A 153 5.20 7.41 11.99
N ILE A 154 4.38 7.68 10.95
CA ILE A 154 2.99 7.21 10.90
C ILE A 154 2.91 5.74 10.43
N ALA A 155 3.81 5.29 9.56
CA ALA A 155 3.76 3.95 8.99
C ALA A 155 3.93 2.85 10.04
N GLN A 156 4.73 3.08 11.08
CA GLN A 156 4.98 2.09 12.13
C GLN A 156 3.71 1.69 12.92
N PRO A 157 2.91 2.63 13.49
CA PRO A 157 1.68 2.26 14.18
C PRO A 157 0.63 1.66 13.23
N ILE A 158 0.55 2.14 11.99
CA ILE A 158 -0.37 1.58 10.99
C ILE A 158 -0.01 0.13 10.67
N SER A 159 1.27 -0.18 10.45
CA SER A 159 1.74 -1.55 10.20
C SER A 159 1.37 -2.50 11.34
N ARG A 160 1.58 -2.09 12.59
CA ARG A 160 1.21 -2.89 13.77
C ARG A 160 -0.29 -3.15 13.84
N GLN A 161 -1.12 -2.11 13.67
CA GLN A 161 -2.57 -2.26 13.69
C GLN A 161 -3.09 -3.17 12.57
N LEU A 162 -2.57 -3.01 11.35
CA LEU A 162 -2.90 -3.89 10.22
C LEU A 162 -2.53 -5.35 10.53
N GLY A 163 -1.35 -5.60 11.09
CA GLY A 163 -0.93 -6.93 11.49
C GLY A 163 -1.87 -7.54 12.54
N GLN A 164 -2.22 -6.79 13.56
CA GLN A 164 -3.13 -7.25 14.61
C GLN A 164 -4.56 -7.52 14.10
N VAL A 165 -5.08 -6.68 13.21
CA VAL A 165 -6.44 -6.83 12.68
C VAL A 165 -6.52 -7.97 11.66
N MET A 166 -5.55 -8.07 10.75
CA MET A 166 -5.60 -9.03 9.64
C MET A 166 -4.98 -10.39 9.98
N LEU A 167 -3.83 -10.40 10.65
CA LEU A 167 -3.07 -11.62 10.94
C LEU A 167 -3.06 -11.98 12.42
N LYS A 168 -3.59 -11.10 13.31
CA LYS A 168 -3.54 -11.25 14.76
C LYS A 168 -2.13 -11.45 15.33
N MET A 169 -1.16 -10.86 14.66
CA MET A 169 0.23 -10.85 15.05
C MET A 169 0.83 -9.47 14.77
N ASP A 170 1.86 -9.12 15.49
CA ASP A 170 2.60 -7.89 15.22
C ASP A 170 3.44 -8.09 13.97
N LEU A 171 3.28 -7.18 13.00
CA LEU A 171 4.13 -7.15 11.82
C LEU A 171 5.40 -6.35 12.12
N ASP A 172 6.54 -6.93 11.78
CA ASP A 172 7.80 -6.20 11.81
C ASP A 172 7.80 -5.08 10.78
N PHE A 173 8.05 -3.86 11.24
CA PHE A 173 8.10 -2.70 10.37
C PHE A 173 9.44 -2.62 9.65
N TYR A 174 9.41 -2.77 8.34
CA TYR A 174 10.56 -2.56 7.46
C TYR A 174 10.29 -1.39 6.52
N TYR A 175 11.11 -0.33 6.63
CA TYR A 175 11.00 0.83 5.74
C TYR A 175 11.75 0.59 4.45
N ASN A 176 11.03 0.59 3.33
CA ASN A 176 11.62 0.40 2.01
C ASN A 176 12.03 1.74 1.40
N TRP A 177 13.32 2.08 1.45
CA TRP A 177 13.87 3.30 0.86
C TRP A 177 13.69 3.39 -0.66
N MET A 178 13.67 2.24 -1.36
CA MET A 178 13.39 2.21 -2.80
C MET A 178 11.98 2.68 -3.12
N ALA A 179 11.01 2.39 -2.27
CA ALA A 179 9.65 2.91 -2.42
C ALA A 179 9.61 4.43 -2.26
N ALA A 180 10.37 4.99 -1.33
CA ALA A 180 10.49 6.45 -1.18
C ALA A 180 11.11 7.11 -2.41
N LEU A 181 12.13 6.49 -3.03
CA LEU A 181 12.76 7.00 -4.25
C LEU A 181 11.84 6.89 -5.47
N THR A 182 11.12 5.79 -5.63
CA THR A 182 10.10 5.66 -6.69
C THR A 182 9.01 6.71 -6.55
N TRP A 183 8.62 7.01 -5.32
CA TRP A 183 7.64 8.08 -5.05
C TRP A 183 8.19 9.47 -5.38
N LEU A 184 9.49 9.72 -5.15
CA LEU A 184 10.15 10.95 -5.62
C LEU A 184 10.01 11.10 -7.14
N GLY A 185 10.22 10.02 -7.89
CA GLY A 185 10.03 10.02 -9.35
C GLY A 185 8.60 10.42 -9.74
N ALA A 186 7.59 9.88 -9.04
CA ALA A 186 6.19 10.24 -9.27
C ALA A 186 5.92 11.72 -8.95
N VAL A 187 6.46 12.24 -7.86
CA VAL A 187 6.34 13.66 -7.48
C VAL A 187 6.98 14.58 -8.53
N VAL A 188 8.15 14.24 -9.04
CA VAL A 188 8.83 14.99 -10.11
C VAL A 188 7.96 15.04 -11.36
N VAL A 189 7.42 13.89 -11.80
CA VAL A 189 6.53 13.83 -12.96
C VAL A 189 5.28 14.68 -12.76
N LEU A 190 4.64 14.57 -11.60
CA LEU A 190 3.46 15.37 -11.25
C LEU A 190 3.76 16.88 -11.22
N ALA A 191 4.90 17.26 -10.62
CA ALA A 191 5.30 18.65 -10.54
C ALA A 191 5.55 19.25 -11.93
N ILE A 192 6.20 18.51 -12.83
CA ILE A 192 6.39 18.92 -14.23
C ILE A 192 5.04 19.08 -14.93
N LEU A 193 4.16 18.09 -14.86
CA LEU A 193 2.84 18.14 -15.50
C LEU A 193 1.97 19.30 -15.00
N ALA A 194 1.93 19.50 -13.68
CA ALA A 194 1.18 20.58 -13.05
C ALA A 194 1.73 21.97 -13.39
N SER A 195 3.04 22.10 -13.57
CA SER A 195 3.71 23.36 -13.87
C SER A 195 3.66 23.73 -15.35
N LEU A 196 3.53 22.76 -16.26
CA LEU A 196 3.55 22.99 -17.71
C LEU A 196 2.43 23.92 -18.18
N TRP A 197 1.25 23.77 -17.64
CA TRP A 197 0.09 24.56 -18.10
C TRP A 197 0.19 26.03 -17.69
N PRO A 198 0.46 26.41 -16.41
CA PRO A 198 0.70 27.80 -16.02
C PRO A 198 1.92 28.40 -16.71
N ALA A 199 3.02 27.64 -16.84
CA ALA A 199 4.21 28.10 -17.52
C ALA A 199 3.97 28.48 -18.98
N ARG A 200 3.20 27.68 -19.71
CA ARG A 200 2.79 27.98 -21.10
C ARG A 200 1.86 29.19 -21.16
N THR A 201 0.98 29.36 -20.17
CA THR A 201 0.08 30.53 -20.13
C THR A 201 0.85 31.80 -19.89
N ALA A 202 1.90 31.78 -19.03
CA ALA A 202 2.81 32.89 -18.82
C ALA A 202 3.48 33.39 -20.12
N THR A 203 3.74 32.47 -21.05
CA THR A 203 4.35 32.85 -22.34
C THR A 203 3.38 33.47 -23.35
N LYS A 204 2.08 33.38 -23.14
CA LYS A 204 1.06 33.97 -24.01
C LYS A 204 0.69 35.39 -23.60
N ILE A 205 1.14 35.88 -22.46
CA ILE A 205 0.87 37.25 -22.00
C ILE A 205 1.58 38.21 -22.93
N SER A 206 0.76 38.89 -23.79
CA SER A 206 1.26 39.91 -24.71
C SER A 206 1.34 41.26 -23.99
N VAL A 207 2.46 41.95 -24.18
CA VAL A 207 2.68 43.34 -23.68
C VAL A 207 1.93 44.38 -24.49
N ARG A 208 0.91 43.97 -25.27
CA ARG A 208 0.10 44.90 -26.07
C ARG A 208 -0.98 45.54 -25.22
N LYS A 209 -0.75 46.73 -24.75
CA LYS A 209 -1.73 47.79 -24.53
C LYS A 209 -1.50 48.88 -25.56
#